data_3608ff34234d5deddfb7756d26c1a2b5
#
_entry.id   3608ff34234d5deddfb7756d26c1a2b5
#
_cell.length_a   1.000
_cell.length_b   1.000
_cell.length_c   1.000
_cell.angle_alpha   90.00
_cell.angle_beta   90.00
_cell.angle_gamma   90.00
#
_symmetry.space_group_name_H-M   'P 1'
#
loop_
_entity.id
_entity.type
_entity.pdbx_description
1 polymer ?
#
loop_
_entity_poly.entity_id
_entity_poly.type
_entity_poly.pdbx_seq_one_letter_code
_entity_poly.pdbx_strand_id
1 'polypeptide(L)'
;MFFTLSKSDFEQNPNLLEKLFDPIATDRRGEIPEGAKPFMEIPVLSWNEGYLTVFYQRQYIDSAQRFEGAMRLTPEHIEALDMFDSLANNPDLCFGMQLEPGDMQFVYNHSQLHDRTGFLDWPDPTKRRHLMRLWLSMKDDRPLPNCYTERYGSIEIGNRGGIITKETKLHAPLD
;
A
#
# COMPACT_ATOMS: atom_id res chain seq x y z
N MET A 1 8.68 5.74 -8.67
CA MET A 1 8.24 4.89 -9.79
C MET A 1 6.73 4.75 -9.67
N PHE A 2 5.97 4.91 -10.74
CA PHE A 2 4.52 4.74 -10.78
C PHE A 2 4.20 3.60 -11.73
N PHE A 3 3.17 2.84 -11.42
CA PHE A 3 2.80 1.65 -12.17
C PHE A 3 1.32 1.68 -12.52
N THR A 4 0.99 1.30 -13.76
CA THR A 4 -0.38 1.12 -14.23
C THR A 4 -0.55 -0.32 -14.70
N LEU A 5 -1.49 -1.06 -14.08
CA LEU A 5 -1.83 -2.40 -14.50
C LEU A 5 -2.51 -2.35 -15.88
N SER A 6 -1.95 -3.05 -16.89
CA SER A 6 -2.59 -3.19 -18.17
C SER A 6 -3.55 -4.39 -18.16
N LYS A 7 -4.67 -4.24 -18.87
CA LYS A 7 -5.68 -5.31 -18.99
C LYS A 7 -5.09 -6.58 -19.64
N SER A 8 -4.17 -6.42 -20.61
CA SER A 8 -3.56 -7.52 -21.34
C SER A 8 -2.71 -8.46 -20.48
N ASP A 9 -2.10 -7.94 -19.41
CA ASP A 9 -1.21 -8.74 -18.57
C ASP A 9 -2.00 -9.73 -17.71
N PHE A 10 -3.23 -9.39 -17.35
CA PHE A 10 -4.13 -10.26 -16.57
C PHE A 10 -4.96 -11.22 -17.45
N GLU A 11 -5.17 -10.90 -18.74
CA GLU A 11 -5.89 -11.77 -19.68
C GLU A 11 -5.14 -13.09 -19.92
N GLN A 12 -3.82 -13.12 -19.73
CA GLN A 12 -2.99 -14.30 -19.94
C GLN A 12 -3.09 -15.33 -18.80
N ASN A 13 -3.39 -14.88 -17.57
CA ASN A 13 -3.44 -15.72 -16.37
C ASN A 13 -4.60 -15.33 -15.45
N PRO A 14 -5.86 -15.55 -15.85
CA PRO A 14 -7.02 -15.11 -15.07
C PRO A 14 -7.11 -15.78 -13.69
N ASN A 15 -6.66 -17.03 -13.56
CA ASN A 15 -6.65 -17.75 -12.27
C ASN A 15 -5.71 -17.11 -11.25
N LEU A 16 -4.55 -16.60 -11.69
CA LEU A 16 -3.62 -15.88 -10.82
C LEU A 16 -4.16 -14.51 -10.43
N LEU A 17 -4.88 -13.85 -11.35
CA LEU A 17 -5.56 -12.60 -11.03
C LEU A 17 -6.57 -12.78 -9.90
N GLU A 18 -7.37 -13.84 -9.92
CA GLU A 18 -8.35 -14.14 -8.87
C GLU A 18 -7.70 -14.25 -7.49
N LYS A 19 -6.49 -14.83 -7.41
CA LYS A 19 -5.73 -14.95 -6.16
C LYS A 19 -5.34 -13.61 -5.52
N LEU A 20 -5.23 -12.55 -6.31
CA LEU A 20 -4.95 -11.21 -5.78
C LEU A 20 -6.17 -10.55 -5.13
N PHE A 21 -7.37 -11.11 -5.32
CA PHE A 21 -8.59 -10.68 -4.63
C PHE A 21 -8.86 -11.46 -3.34
N ASP A 22 -8.12 -12.54 -3.07
CA ASP A 22 -8.22 -13.24 -1.78
C ASP A 22 -7.67 -12.33 -0.65
N PRO A 23 -8.23 -12.38 0.57
CA PRO A 23 -7.65 -11.69 1.71
C PRO A 23 -6.22 -12.19 1.98
N ILE A 24 -5.26 -11.28 2.00
CA ILE A 24 -3.85 -11.60 2.22
C ILE A 24 -3.34 -10.88 3.47
N ALA A 25 -2.70 -11.66 4.36
CA ALA A 25 -2.14 -11.10 5.58
C ALA A 25 -0.97 -10.14 5.27
N THR A 26 -1.03 -8.96 5.85
CA THR A 26 -0.01 -7.91 5.72
C THR A 26 0.42 -7.42 7.10
N ASP A 27 1.71 -7.47 7.38
CA ASP A 27 2.31 -7.08 8.65
C ASP A 27 2.16 -5.59 8.93
N ARG A 28 1.70 -5.24 10.13
CA ARG A 28 1.58 -3.83 10.58
C ARG A 28 2.93 -3.20 10.98
N ARG A 29 4.01 -3.96 11.01
CA ARG A 29 5.36 -3.50 11.31
C ARG A 29 5.50 -2.73 12.64
N GLY A 30 4.75 -3.16 13.65
CA GLY A 30 4.72 -2.53 14.97
C GLY A 30 3.72 -1.37 15.12
N GLU A 31 3.14 -0.89 14.03
CA GLU A 31 2.08 0.11 14.06
C GLU A 31 0.72 -0.55 14.33
N ILE A 32 0.57 -1.07 15.56
CA ILE A 32 -0.59 -1.88 15.96
C ILE A 32 -1.55 -1.01 16.77
N PRO A 33 -2.76 -0.72 16.25
CA PRO A 33 -3.81 -0.08 17.03
C PRO A 33 -4.19 -0.91 18.25
N GLU A 34 -4.72 -0.25 19.29
CA GLU A 34 -5.13 -0.95 20.51
C GLU A 34 -6.20 -2.02 20.22
N GLY A 35 -5.94 -3.25 20.68
CA GLY A 35 -6.83 -4.39 20.45
C GLY A 35 -6.76 -5.02 19.05
N ALA A 36 -5.95 -4.48 18.14
CA ALA A 36 -5.78 -5.03 16.80
C ALA A 36 -4.75 -6.18 16.77
N LYS A 37 -4.88 -7.05 15.76
CA LYS A 37 -3.86 -8.06 15.44
C LYS A 37 -2.58 -7.38 14.92
N PRO A 38 -1.40 -8.05 15.00
CA PRO A 38 -0.15 -7.53 14.45
C PRO A 38 -0.10 -7.53 12.91
N PHE A 39 -1.12 -8.01 12.27
CA PHE A 39 -1.32 -8.00 10.81
C PHE A 39 -2.76 -7.59 10.49
N MET A 40 -3.01 -7.28 9.25
CA MET A 40 -4.34 -7.05 8.67
C MET A 40 -4.52 -7.93 7.45
N GLU A 41 -5.76 -8.27 7.11
CA GLU A 41 -6.10 -9.16 5.98
C GLU A 41 -6.86 -8.36 4.93
N ILE A 42 -6.10 -7.74 4.03
CA ILE A 42 -6.62 -6.90 2.94
C ILE A 42 -6.14 -7.49 1.62
N PRO A 43 -7.03 -7.71 0.63
CA PRO A 43 -6.64 -8.17 -0.70
C PRO A 43 -5.67 -7.20 -1.39
N VAL A 44 -4.79 -7.75 -2.23
CA VAL A 44 -3.94 -6.93 -3.11
C VAL A 44 -4.78 -6.10 -4.05
N LEU A 45 -5.84 -6.70 -4.61
CA LEU A 45 -6.82 -6.04 -5.47
C LEU A 45 -8.20 -6.13 -4.84
N SER A 46 -8.94 -5.04 -4.89
CA SER A 46 -10.31 -4.99 -4.41
C SER A 46 -11.17 -4.23 -5.41
N TRP A 47 -12.34 -4.79 -5.74
CA TRP A 47 -13.32 -4.10 -6.57
C TRP A 47 -14.52 -3.71 -5.73
N ASN A 48 -14.84 -2.42 -5.70
CA ASN A 48 -15.97 -1.90 -4.94
C ASN A 48 -16.62 -0.72 -5.68
N GLU A 49 -17.92 -0.77 -5.90
CA GLU A 49 -18.73 0.29 -6.52
C GLU A 49 -18.14 0.89 -7.82
N GLY A 50 -17.55 0.02 -8.67
CA GLY A 50 -16.96 0.43 -9.94
C GLY A 50 -15.49 0.86 -9.85
N TYR A 51 -14.86 0.81 -8.67
CA TYR A 51 -13.46 1.17 -8.47
C TYR A 51 -12.59 -0.04 -8.16
N LEU A 52 -11.49 -0.16 -8.90
CA LEU A 52 -10.39 -1.07 -8.55
C LEU A 52 -9.45 -0.34 -7.59
N THR A 53 -9.23 -0.94 -6.42
CA THR A 53 -8.33 -0.44 -5.39
C THR A 53 -7.18 -1.41 -5.21
N VAL A 54 -5.97 -0.90 -5.12
CA VAL A 54 -4.74 -1.69 -4.94
C VAL A 54 -4.17 -1.43 -3.55
N PHE A 55 -3.81 -2.51 -2.84
CA PHE A 55 -3.09 -2.46 -1.58
C PHE A 55 -1.96 -3.48 -1.60
N TYR A 56 -0.73 -3.04 -1.76
CA TYR A 56 0.40 -3.93 -1.99
C TYR A 56 1.68 -3.48 -1.31
N GLN A 57 2.31 -4.41 -0.63
CA GLN A 57 3.65 -4.27 -0.07
C GLN A 57 4.24 -5.68 0.13
N ARG A 58 4.98 -6.19 -0.84
CA ARG A 58 5.50 -7.58 -0.85
C ARG A 58 6.19 -7.94 0.46
N GLN A 59 7.12 -7.12 0.91
CA GLN A 59 7.89 -7.40 2.13
C GLN A 59 7.01 -7.51 3.38
N TYR A 60 5.87 -6.82 3.41
CA TYR A 60 4.95 -6.87 4.56
C TYR A 60 4.05 -8.10 4.48
N ILE A 61 3.72 -8.55 3.28
CA ILE A 61 3.00 -9.81 3.04
C ILE A 61 3.88 -10.99 3.46
N ASP A 62 5.13 -11.05 2.99
CA ASP A 62 6.08 -12.11 3.34
C ASP A 62 6.36 -12.11 4.85
N SER A 63 6.55 -10.94 5.44
CA SER A 63 6.76 -10.77 6.88
C SER A 63 5.57 -11.23 7.72
N ALA A 64 4.35 -11.08 7.24
CA ALA A 64 3.14 -11.51 7.96
C ALA A 64 3.08 -13.02 8.15
N GLN A 65 3.76 -13.80 7.30
CA GLN A 65 3.78 -15.27 7.38
C GLN A 65 4.45 -15.81 8.67
N ARG A 66 5.12 -14.96 9.45
CA ARG A 66 5.66 -15.35 10.77
C ARG A 66 4.58 -15.42 11.87
N PHE A 67 3.42 -14.80 11.68
CA PHE A 67 2.36 -14.80 12.68
C PHE A 67 1.52 -16.07 12.59
N GLU A 68 1.28 -16.74 13.70
CA GLU A 68 0.58 -18.01 13.74
C GLU A 68 -0.87 -17.91 13.21
N GLY A 69 -1.57 -16.85 13.52
CA GLY A 69 -2.95 -16.63 13.11
C GLY A 69 -3.13 -15.97 11.74
N ALA A 70 -2.05 -15.73 11.00
CA ALA A 70 -2.13 -15.16 9.67
C ALA A 70 -2.53 -16.21 8.62
N MET A 71 -3.33 -15.79 7.62
CA MET A 71 -3.64 -16.60 6.46
C MET A 71 -2.34 -17.03 5.76
N ARG A 72 -2.21 -18.32 5.46
CA ARG A 72 -1.03 -18.88 4.80
C ARG A 72 -1.14 -18.74 3.29
N LEU A 73 -0.08 -18.21 2.69
CA LEU A 73 0.02 -18.15 1.23
C LEU A 73 0.10 -19.59 0.66
N THR A 74 -0.75 -19.88 -0.31
CA THR A 74 -0.63 -21.10 -1.12
C THR A 74 0.40 -20.87 -2.25
N PRO A 75 0.85 -21.93 -2.94
CA PRO A 75 1.72 -21.79 -4.10
C PRO A 75 1.15 -20.85 -5.17
N GLU A 76 -0.18 -20.88 -5.40
CA GLU A 76 -0.86 -20.03 -6.37
C GLU A 76 -0.85 -18.56 -5.93
N HIS A 77 -0.96 -18.26 -4.63
CA HIS A 77 -0.79 -16.92 -4.11
C HIS A 77 0.62 -16.39 -4.35
N ILE A 78 1.64 -17.22 -4.11
CA ILE A 78 3.05 -16.86 -4.33
C ILE A 78 3.27 -16.55 -5.81
N GLU A 79 2.79 -17.42 -6.71
CA GLU A 79 2.90 -17.23 -8.15
C GLU A 79 2.19 -15.94 -8.62
N ALA A 80 1.00 -15.65 -8.08
CA ALA A 80 0.26 -14.42 -8.38
C ALA A 80 1.01 -13.16 -7.90
N LEU A 81 1.60 -13.21 -6.71
CA LEU A 81 2.41 -12.11 -6.17
C LEU A 81 3.71 -11.93 -6.98
N ASP A 82 4.36 -13.01 -7.41
CA ASP A 82 5.57 -12.95 -8.24
C ASP A 82 5.26 -12.38 -9.63
N MET A 83 4.13 -12.77 -10.23
CA MET A 83 3.63 -12.15 -11.46
C MET A 83 3.37 -10.65 -11.27
N PHE A 84 2.72 -10.28 -10.18
CA PHE A 84 2.43 -8.87 -9.86
C PHE A 84 3.71 -8.06 -9.69
N ASP A 85 4.72 -8.59 -8.98
CA ASP A 85 6.04 -7.96 -8.83
C ASP A 85 6.75 -7.80 -10.18
N SER A 86 6.67 -8.82 -11.05
CA SER A 86 7.26 -8.75 -12.39
C SER A 86 6.65 -7.63 -13.23
N LEU A 87 5.32 -7.49 -13.19
CA LEU A 87 4.60 -6.42 -13.88
C LEU A 87 4.93 -5.05 -13.27
N ALA A 88 4.95 -4.95 -11.94
CA ALA A 88 5.26 -3.71 -11.23
C ALA A 88 6.69 -3.20 -11.49
N ASN A 89 7.62 -4.09 -11.81
CA ASN A 89 9.01 -3.74 -12.13
C ASN A 89 9.30 -3.68 -13.64
N ASN A 90 8.29 -3.89 -14.49
CA ASN A 90 8.47 -3.79 -15.93
C ASN A 90 8.71 -2.32 -16.35
N PRO A 91 9.87 -2.00 -16.98
CA PRO A 91 10.21 -0.63 -17.35
C PRO A 91 9.21 0.00 -18.34
N ASP A 92 8.52 -0.81 -19.14
CA ASP A 92 7.51 -0.32 -20.09
C ASP A 92 6.20 0.12 -19.38
N LEU A 93 5.98 -0.36 -18.14
CA LEU A 93 4.81 -0.04 -17.34
C LEU A 93 5.11 0.95 -16.20
N CYS A 94 6.37 1.31 -16.03
CA CYS A 94 6.83 2.15 -14.93
C CYS A 94 7.20 3.54 -15.39
N PHE A 95 6.81 4.54 -14.61
CA PHE A 95 7.26 5.92 -14.78
C PHE A 95 8.24 6.29 -13.66
N GLY A 96 9.46 6.64 -14.05
CA GLY A 96 10.50 7.11 -13.11
C GLY A 96 10.63 8.62 -13.16
N MET A 97 10.76 9.25 -11.99
CA MET A 97 11.05 10.68 -11.86
C MET A 97 12.05 10.93 -10.74
N GLN A 98 12.86 11.95 -10.89
CA GLN A 98 13.70 12.47 -9.83
C GLN A 98 13.02 13.70 -9.23
N LEU A 99 12.90 13.72 -7.89
CA LEU A 99 12.37 14.88 -7.18
C LEU A 99 13.53 15.82 -6.84
N GLU A 100 13.34 17.09 -7.12
CA GLU A 100 14.24 18.17 -6.73
C GLU A 100 13.73 18.89 -5.47
N PRO A 101 14.59 19.61 -4.74
CA PRO A 101 14.15 20.41 -3.60
C PRO A 101 13.04 21.40 -3.97
N GLY A 102 11.90 21.30 -3.28
CA GLY A 102 10.70 22.11 -3.55
C GLY A 102 9.62 21.42 -4.38
N ASP A 103 9.91 20.25 -4.96
CA ASP A 103 8.90 19.50 -5.67
C ASP A 103 7.82 18.96 -4.73
N MET A 104 6.58 19.03 -5.17
CA MET A 104 5.42 18.43 -4.52
C MET A 104 4.83 17.33 -5.39
N GLN A 105 4.69 16.14 -4.83
CA GLN A 105 4.11 14.99 -5.50
C GLN A 105 2.78 14.61 -4.85
N PHE A 106 1.73 14.55 -5.65
CA PHE A 106 0.43 14.05 -5.23
C PHE A 106 0.19 12.68 -5.85
N VAL A 107 -0.14 11.69 -5.01
CA VAL A 107 -0.37 10.30 -5.45
C VAL A 107 -1.76 9.88 -5.02
N TYR A 108 -2.55 9.38 -5.98
CA TYR A 108 -3.82 8.73 -5.67
C TYR A 108 -3.54 7.28 -5.26
N ASN A 109 -3.24 7.10 -4.00
CA ASN A 109 -2.64 5.89 -3.43
C ASN A 109 -3.51 4.63 -3.52
N HIS A 110 -4.80 4.78 -3.83
CA HIS A 110 -5.71 3.64 -4.01
C HIS A 110 -5.63 3.01 -5.41
N SER A 111 -5.02 3.69 -6.38
CA SER A 111 -4.93 3.21 -7.77
C SER A 111 -3.51 3.20 -8.32
N GLN A 112 -2.53 3.72 -7.58
CA GLN A 112 -1.16 3.85 -8.04
C GLN A 112 -0.19 3.25 -7.03
N LEU A 113 0.65 2.32 -7.50
CA LEU A 113 1.80 1.89 -6.74
C LEU A 113 2.94 2.87 -6.94
N HIS A 114 3.73 3.05 -5.91
CA HIS A 114 4.93 3.88 -5.96
C HIS A 114 6.02 3.30 -5.06
N ASP A 115 7.23 3.38 -5.53
CA ASP A 115 8.41 2.98 -4.79
C ASP A 115 9.54 3.98 -5.02
N ARG A 116 10.64 3.80 -4.32
CA ARG A 116 11.88 4.54 -4.50
C ARG A 116 13.02 3.59 -4.83
N THR A 117 13.92 4.03 -5.68
CA THR A 117 15.20 3.36 -5.91
C THR A 117 16.09 3.45 -4.67
N GLY A 118 17.07 2.55 -4.57
CA GLY A 118 18.09 2.63 -3.53
C GLY A 118 18.86 3.96 -3.59
N PHE A 119 19.24 4.49 -2.45
CA PHE A 119 20.04 5.71 -2.34
C PHE A 119 21.01 5.58 -1.16
N LEU A 120 22.07 6.37 -1.21
CA LEU A 120 23.02 6.54 -0.11
C LEU A 120 22.84 7.93 0.48
N ASP A 121 22.62 7.98 1.79
CA ASP A 121 22.57 9.25 2.50
C ASP A 121 23.98 9.84 2.71
N TRP A 122 24.06 11.15 2.72
CA TRP A 122 25.25 11.84 3.12
C TRP A 122 25.56 11.58 4.61
N PRO A 123 26.83 11.42 5.00
CA PRO A 123 27.22 11.36 6.40
C PRO A 123 26.73 12.57 7.18
N ASP A 124 26.81 13.76 6.60
CA ASP A 124 26.32 15.01 7.15
C ASP A 124 24.78 15.02 7.19
N PRO A 125 24.12 15.06 8.37
CA PRO A 125 22.67 15.06 8.49
C PRO A 125 21.97 16.20 7.75
N THR A 126 22.63 17.36 7.62
CA THR A 126 22.05 18.55 6.96
C THR A 126 21.91 18.39 5.44
N LYS A 127 22.67 17.43 4.87
CA LYS A 127 22.65 17.11 3.44
C LYS A 127 21.82 15.88 3.11
N ARG A 128 21.28 15.22 4.13
CA ARG A 128 20.46 14.01 3.90
C ARG A 128 19.17 14.36 3.21
N ARG A 129 18.72 13.42 2.38
CA ARG A 129 17.41 13.51 1.75
C ARG A 129 16.34 13.61 2.82
N HIS A 130 15.50 14.62 2.71
CA HIS A 130 14.33 14.79 3.57
C HIS A 130 13.07 14.88 2.71
N LEU A 131 12.14 13.97 2.92
CA LEU A 131 10.83 13.95 2.24
C LEU A 131 9.73 14.01 3.29
N MET A 132 8.96 15.09 3.27
CA MET A 132 7.76 15.21 4.08
C MET A 132 6.62 14.43 3.41
N ARG A 133 5.80 13.74 4.20
CA ARG A 133 4.65 12.99 3.69
C ARG A 133 3.41 13.33 4.51
N LEU A 134 2.34 13.60 3.79
CA LEU A 134 1.02 13.79 4.37
C LEU A 134 0.04 12.81 3.73
N TRP A 135 -0.88 12.29 4.54
CA TRP A 135 -2.01 11.52 4.05
C TRP A 135 -3.24 12.42 4.08
N LEU A 136 -3.90 12.55 2.94
CA LEU A 136 -5.06 13.40 2.77
C LEU A 136 -6.31 12.53 2.68
N SER A 137 -7.33 12.85 3.47
CA SER A 137 -8.67 12.27 3.35
C SER A 137 -9.58 13.26 2.65
N MET A 138 -9.89 12.98 1.39
CA MET A 138 -10.64 13.89 0.53
C MET A 138 -12.15 13.64 0.65
N LYS A 139 -12.94 14.72 0.62
CA LYS A 139 -14.41 14.63 0.68
C LYS A 139 -15.07 13.94 -0.52
N ASP A 140 -14.37 13.88 -1.65
CA ASP A 140 -14.84 13.29 -2.91
C ASP A 140 -14.03 12.03 -3.26
N ASP A 141 -13.49 11.31 -2.26
CA ASP A 141 -12.72 10.09 -2.47
C ASP A 141 -13.63 8.90 -2.83
N ARG A 142 -13.03 7.82 -3.35
CA ARG A 142 -13.76 6.60 -3.72
C ARG A 142 -14.26 5.82 -2.50
N PRO A 143 -15.38 5.08 -2.63
CA PRO A 143 -15.76 4.11 -1.61
C PRO A 143 -14.72 2.97 -1.53
N LEU A 144 -14.44 2.52 -0.32
CA LEU A 144 -13.55 1.38 -0.05
C LEU A 144 -14.33 0.18 0.48
N PRO A 145 -13.90 -1.06 0.19
CA PRO A 145 -14.45 -2.25 0.82
C PRO A 145 -14.26 -2.25 2.33
N ASN A 146 -15.13 -2.97 3.06
CA ASN A 146 -15.11 -3.05 4.52
C ASN A 146 -13.78 -3.55 5.11
N CYS A 147 -13.03 -4.39 4.40
CA CYS A 147 -11.72 -4.88 4.87
C CYS A 147 -10.72 -3.74 5.17
N TYR A 148 -10.88 -2.58 4.55
CA TYR A 148 -10.03 -1.42 4.81
C TYR A 148 -10.26 -0.76 6.18
N THR A 149 -11.35 -1.13 6.88
CA THR A 149 -11.55 -0.70 8.28
C THR A 149 -10.40 -1.16 9.18
N GLU A 150 -9.82 -2.32 8.88
CA GLU A 150 -8.65 -2.82 9.62
C GLU A 150 -7.44 -1.88 9.53
N ARG A 151 -7.35 -1.10 8.44
CA ARG A 151 -6.25 -0.15 8.25
C ARG A 151 -6.57 1.25 8.76
N TYR A 152 -7.74 1.75 8.44
CA TYR A 152 -8.09 3.16 8.66
C TYR A 152 -8.98 3.41 9.87
N GLY A 153 -9.49 2.37 10.52
CA GLY A 153 -10.49 2.48 11.59
C GLY A 153 -11.88 2.88 11.05
N SER A 154 -11.95 3.77 10.07
CA SER A 154 -13.14 4.17 9.34
C SER A 154 -12.90 4.14 7.83
N ILE A 155 -13.92 3.75 7.06
CA ILE A 155 -13.92 3.82 5.58
C ILE A 155 -14.84 4.94 5.07
N GLU A 156 -15.44 5.72 5.96
CA GLU A 156 -16.26 6.86 5.61
C GLU A 156 -15.47 7.86 4.75
N ILE A 157 -16.09 8.29 3.64
CA ILE A 157 -15.46 9.24 2.73
C ILE A 157 -15.28 10.59 3.46
N GLY A 158 -14.07 11.13 3.38
CA GLY A 158 -13.70 12.37 4.07
C GLY A 158 -13.35 12.19 5.56
N ASN A 159 -13.52 10.98 6.12
CA ASN A 159 -13.26 10.69 7.54
C ASN A 159 -12.45 9.39 7.72
N ARG A 160 -11.46 9.16 6.86
CA ARG A 160 -10.54 8.03 6.97
C ARG A 160 -9.35 8.43 7.84
N GLY A 161 -9.18 7.71 8.96
CA GLY A 161 -8.09 7.97 9.89
C GLY A 161 -6.73 7.48 9.37
N GLY A 162 -5.68 7.97 10.02
CA GLY A 162 -4.36 7.38 9.95
C GLY A 162 -4.21 6.22 10.92
N ILE A 163 -3.00 5.66 11.02
CA ILE A 163 -2.65 4.64 12.00
C ILE A 163 -2.45 5.32 13.35
N ILE A 164 -3.30 5.00 14.32
CA ILE A 164 -3.23 5.53 15.69
C ILE A 164 -2.81 4.39 16.61
N THR A 165 -1.69 4.57 17.30
CA THR A 165 -1.16 3.68 18.33
C THR A 165 -1.11 4.38 19.68
N LYS A 166 -0.80 3.65 20.75
CA LYS A 166 -0.60 4.23 22.09
C LYS A 166 0.51 5.29 22.13
N GLU A 167 1.46 5.21 21.22
CA GLU A 167 2.60 6.13 21.14
C GLU A 167 2.33 7.33 20.22
N THR A 168 1.23 7.33 19.49
CA THR A 168 0.87 8.40 18.57
C THR A 168 0.60 9.69 19.35
N LYS A 169 1.39 10.70 19.09
CA LYS A 169 1.15 12.05 19.60
C LYS A 169 0.40 12.82 18.51
N LEU A 170 -0.87 13.08 18.75
CA LEU A 170 -1.65 13.96 17.90
C LEU A 170 -1.18 15.40 18.15
N HIS A 171 -0.46 15.94 17.19
CA HIS A 171 0.04 17.31 17.24
C HIS A 171 -0.21 17.96 15.90
N ALA A 172 -1.13 18.85 15.85
CA ALA A 172 -1.45 19.68 14.68
C ALA A 172 -1.52 21.14 15.13
N PRO A 173 -0.38 21.82 15.28
CA PRO A 173 -0.42 23.27 15.47
C PRO A 173 -1.05 23.88 14.22
N LEU A 174 -2.14 24.58 14.42
CA LEU A 174 -2.85 25.34 13.37
C LEU A 174 -2.50 26.84 13.42
N ASP A 175 -1.38 27.19 14.02
CA ASP A 175 -0.92 28.55 14.20
C ASP A 175 -0.11 29.03 12.99
#